data_8ac88066e59db4b4255db7266d451802
#
_entry.id   8ac88066e59db4b4255db7266d451802
#
_cell.length_a   1.000
_cell.length_b   1.000
_cell.length_c   1.000
_cell.angle_alpha   90.00
_cell.angle_beta   90.00
_cell.angle_gamma   90.00
#
_symmetry.space_group_name_H-M   'P 1'
#
loop_
_entity.id
_entity.type
_entity.pdbx_description
1 polymer ?
#
loop_
_entity_poly.entity_id
_entity_poly.type
_entity_poly.pdbx_seq_one_letter_code
_entity_poly.pdbx_strand_id
1 'polypeptide(L)'
;MMHKGMLWIATAALMGSLALMTPASAQDSAMQGFTVNAGIFYPSKKSVRQASEDIWFSVDLGYKFQTSEPTESGYYYDLGVSIGYRGAGGASYIPVHLTFTGYLNEQFFYRAGAGVGFPKSGDAAFSYAIELGYNFSAGTTPIALTIGYAGIQRGDVNGFTVGLQFQF
;
A
#
# COMPACT_ATOMS: atom_id res chain seq x y z
N MET A 1 -15.27 -18.40 20.09
CA MET A 1 -16.21 -17.29 19.75
C MET A 1 -15.72 -15.97 20.34
N MET A 2 -14.48 -15.48 19.98
CA MET A 2 -13.89 -14.29 20.62
C MET A 2 -12.99 -13.46 19.68
N HIS A 3 -13.28 -13.34 18.38
CA HIS A 3 -12.39 -12.62 17.47
C HIS A 3 -13.00 -11.39 16.75
N LYS A 4 -14.29 -11.13 16.93
CA LYS A 4 -14.91 -9.94 16.29
C LYS A 4 -14.52 -8.59 16.94
N GLY A 5 -14.14 -8.59 18.24
CA GLY A 5 -13.80 -7.35 18.94
C GLY A 5 -12.41 -6.78 18.61
N MET A 6 -11.46 -7.63 18.22
CA MET A 6 -10.07 -7.19 17.99
C MET A 6 -9.89 -6.46 16.65
N LEU A 7 -10.71 -6.79 15.65
CA LEU A 7 -10.68 -6.12 14.34
C LEU A 7 -11.13 -4.66 14.45
N TRP A 8 -12.16 -4.38 15.25
CA TRP A 8 -12.66 -3.02 15.48
C TRP A 8 -11.67 -2.11 16.21
N ILE A 9 -10.89 -2.67 17.14
CA ILE A 9 -9.88 -1.91 17.88
C ILE A 9 -8.70 -1.53 16.97
N ALA A 10 -8.26 -2.43 16.10
CA ALA A 10 -7.19 -2.14 15.13
C ALA A 10 -7.62 -1.09 14.11
N THR A 11 -8.86 -1.16 13.61
CA THR A 11 -9.40 -0.17 12.66
C THR A 11 -9.60 1.20 13.31
N ALA A 12 -10.07 1.25 14.55
CA ALA A 12 -10.25 2.50 15.30
C ALA A 12 -8.90 3.15 15.68
N ALA A 13 -7.88 2.36 16.02
CA ALA A 13 -6.55 2.87 16.33
C ALA A 13 -5.86 3.47 15.10
N LEU A 14 -6.06 2.88 13.91
CA LEU A 14 -5.49 3.39 12.66
C LEU A 14 -6.19 4.66 12.19
N MET A 15 -7.53 4.72 12.30
CA MET A 15 -8.31 5.93 11.99
C MET A 15 -8.00 7.07 12.98
N GLY A 16 -7.78 6.76 14.24
CA GLY A 16 -7.42 7.74 15.27
C GLY A 16 -6.02 8.35 15.08
N SER A 17 -5.05 7.58 14.61
CA SER A 17 -3.70 8.09 14.35
C SER A 17 -3.62 8.95 13.07
N LEU A 18 -4.46 8.70 12.07
CA LEU A 18 -4.58 9.56 10.89
C LEU A 18 -5.22 10.93 11.19
N ALA A 19 -6.12 11.00 12.18
CA ALA A 19 -6.77 12.25 12.58
C ALA A 19 -5.85 13.21 13.37
N LEU A 20 -4.74 12.72 13.91
CA LEU A 20 -3.75 13.54 14.64
C LEU A 20 -2.64 14.13 13.75
N MET A 21 -2.61 13.79 12.47
CA MET A 21 -1.69 14.41 11.50
C MET A 21 -2.31 15.70 10.95
N THR A 22 -2.46 16.71 11.80
CA THR A 22 -2.67 18.08 11.30
C THR A 22 -1.38 18.54 10.62
N PRO A 23 -1.43 19.02 9.38
CA PRO A 23 -0.25 19.54 8.72
C PRO A 23 0.18 20.83 9.42
N ALA A 24 1.17 20.74 10.28
CA ALA A 24 1.86 21.93 10.76
C ALA A 24 2.81 22.37 9.63
N SER A 25 2.64 23.59 9.17
CA SER A 25 3.38 24.21 8.06
C SER A 25 4.92 24.29 8.21
N ALA A 26 5.48 23.77 9.27
CA ALA A 26 6.92 23.67 9.52
C ALA A 26 7.49 22.24 9.34
N GLN A 27 6.64 21.25 9.03
CA GLN A 27 7.02 19.84 8.82
C GLN A 27 7.16 19.47 7.33
N ASP A 28 6.87 20.38 6.42
CA ASP A 28 6.75 20.11 4.98
C ASP A 28 8.02 19.52 4.34
N SER A 29 9.21 19.85 4.83
CA SER A 29 10.45 19.36 4.21
C SER A 29 10.86 17.95 4.65
N ALA A 30 10.47 17.50 5.83
CA ALA A 30 10.91 16.22 6.38
C ALA A 30 10.00 15.03 5.96
N MET A 31 8.76 15.31 5.57
CA MET A 31 7.80 14.29 5.13
C MET A 31 7.58 14.26 3.62
N GLN A 32 8.21 15.16 2.87
CA GLN A 32 8.15 15.14 1.41
C GLN A 32 8.65 13.80 0.87
N GLY A 33 7.81 13.17 0.06
CA GLY A 33 8.11 11.87 -0.55
C GLY A 33 7.57 10.66 0.21
N PHE A 34 6.94 10.83 1.36
CA PHE A 34 6.27 9.73 2.05
C PHE A 34 4.87 9.47 1.49
N THR A 35 4.51 8.20 1.45
CA THR A 35 3.16 7.75 1.10
C THR A 35 2.67 6.73 2.12
N VAL A 36 1.38 6.79 2.42
CA VAL A 36 0.68 5.78 3.21
C VAL A 36 -0.47 5.26 2.38
N ASN A 37 -0.52 3.96 2.13
CA ASN A 37 -1.66 3.31 1.48
C ASN A 37 -2.31 2.35 2.49
N ALA A 38 -3.60 2.50 2.73
CA ALA A 38 -4.36 1.63 3.62
C ALA A 38 -5.60 1.11 2.91
N GLY A 39 -5.89 -0.18 3.05
CA GLY A 39 -6.99 -0.79 2.33
C GLY A 39 -7.20 -2.25 2.66
N ILE A 40 -7.73 -2.96 1.70
CA ILE A 40 -8.03 -4.38 1.77
C ILE A 40 -7.27 -5.15 0.70
N PHE A 41 -6.97 -6.41 1.01
CA PHE A 41 -6.42 -7.39 0.09
C PHE A 41 -7.35 -8.60 0.05
N TYR A 42 -7.77 -9.01 -1.14
CA TYR A 42 -8.62 -10.18 -1.38
C TYR A 42 -7.79 -11.29 -2.03
N PRO A 43 -7.41 -12.35 -1.29
CA PRO A 43 -6.63 -13.46 -1.84
C PRO A 43 -7.37 -14.15 -2.99
N SER A 44 -6.70 -14.37 -4.12
CA SER A 44 -7.29 -15.00 -5.30
C SER A 44 -7.58 -16.49 -5.07
N LYS A 45 -6.71 -17.21 -4.34
CA LYS A 45 -6.86 -18.64 -4.10
C LYS A 45 -7.89 -18.92 -3.01
N LYS A 46 -8.88 -19.75 -3.35
CA LYS A 46 -9.92 -20.21 -2.41
C LYS A 46 -9.34 -20.91 -1.19
N SER A 47 -8.27 -21.72 -1.36
CA SER A 47 -7.60 -22.42 -0.25
C SER A 47 -7.01 -21.46 0.77
N VAL A 48 -6.45 -20.32 0.33
CA VAL A 48 -5.94 -19.27 1.22
C VAL A 48 -7.08 -18.63 2.01
N ARG A 49 -8.17 -18.28 1.34
CA ARG A 49 -9.36 -17.70 1.99
C ARG A 49 -10.01 -18.65 3.00
N GLN A 50 -10.08 -19.94 2.69
CA GLN A 50 -10.62 -20.93 3.61
C GLN A 50 -9.73 -21.20 4.83
N ALA A 51 -8.40 -21.04 4.67
CA ALA A 51 -7.43 -21.23 5.75
C ALA A 51 -7.27 -19.98 6.64
N SER A 52 -7.69 -18.80 6.16
CA SER A 52 -7.59 -17.54 6.88
C SER A 52 -8.93 -16.80 6.90
N GLU A 53 -9.06 -15.74 6.13
CA GLU A 53 -10.26 -14.96 5.92
C GLU A 53 -10.34 -14.51 4.46
N ASP A 54 -11.56 -14.20 3.98
CA ASP A 54 -11.76 -13.75 2.60
C ASP A 54 -11.16 -12.36 2.35
N ILE A 55 -11.14 -11.52 3.36
CA ILE A 55 -10.65 -10.14 3.27
C ILE A 55 -9.54 -9.94 4.30
N TRP A 56 -8.38 -9.50 3.82
CA TRP A 56 -7.24 -9.14 4.65
C TRP A 56 -7.09 -7.63 4.75
N PHE A 57 -6.60 -7.16 5.88
CA PHE A 57 -6.13 -5.80 6.01
C PHE A 57 -4.82 -5.63 5.24
N SER A 58 -4.67 -4.47 4.57
CA SER A 58 -3.47 -4.09 3.84
C SER A 58 -3.05 -2.69 4.22
N VAL A 59 -1.77 -2.51 4.52
CA VAL A 59 -1.15 -1.20 4.69
C VAL A 59 0.24 -1.20 4.08
N ASP A 60 0.62 -0.12 3.40
CA ASP A 60 1.94 0.08 2.85
C ASP A 60 2.43 1.49 3.22
N LEU A 61 3.68 1.59 3.66
CA LEU A 61 4.42 2.82 3.84
C LEU A 61 5.45 2.92 2.73
N GLY A 62 5.46 4.01 2.00
CA GLY A 62 6.40 4.25 0.91
C GLY A 62 7.23 5.50 1.12
N TYR A 63 8.43 5.51 0.56
CA TYR A 63 9.30 6.67 0.48
C TYR A 63 9.85 6.81 -0.93
N LYS A 64 9.67 7.98 -1.52
CA LYS A 64 10.20 8.36 -2.83
C LYS A 64 11.55 9.02 -2.64
N PHE A 65 12.59 8.47 -3.22
CA PHE A 65 13.95 9.01 -3.11
C PHE A 65 14.43 9.69 -4.41
N GLN A 66 13.71 9.51 -5.51
CA GLN A 66 14.01 10.14 -6.79
C GLN A 66 12.72 10.44 -7.55
N THR A 67 12.61 11.65 -8.09
CA THR A 67 11.55 12.08 -9.00
C THR A 67 12.19 12.58 -10.29
N SER A 68 11.69 12.14 -11.44
CA SER A 68 12.14 12.64 -12.73
C SER A 68 11.55 14.03 -13.02
N GLU A 69 12.19 14.80 -13.87
CA GLU A 69 11.57 15.98 -14.44
C GLU A 69 10.38 15.60 -15.35
N PRO A 70 9.29 16.39 -15.35
CA PRO A 70 8.18 16.19 -16.27
C PRO A 70 8.64 16.34 -17.73
N THR A 71 8.15 15.44 -18.58
CA THR A 71 8.31 15.57 -20.04
C THR A 71 7.37 16.66 -20.59
N GLU A 72 7.53 17.04 -21.85
CA GLU A 72 6.63 17.97 -22.54
C GLU A 72 5.14 17.54 -22.50
N SER A 73 4.90 16.22 -22.44
CA SER A 73 3.56 15.64 -22.32
C SER A 73 3.03 15.64 -20.86
N GLY A 74 3.82 16.11 -19.90
CA GLY A 74 3.47 16.08 -18.47
C GLY A 74 3.73 14.75 -17.77
N TYR A 75 4.26 13.73 -18.46
CA TYR A 75 4.63 12.47 -17.84
C TYR A 75 5.89 12.65 -16.97
N TYR A 76 5.86 12.07 -15.76
CA TYR A 76 7.02 11.95 -14.89
C TYR A 76 6.94 10.65 -14.08
N TYR A 77 8.01 10.29 -13.40
CA TYR A 77 8.03 9.10 -12.58
C TYR A 77 8.80 9.30 -11.27
N ASP A 78 8.45 8.48 -10.28
CA ASP A 78 9.15 8.36 -9.01
C ASP A 78 9.78 6.99 -8.87
N LEU A 79 10.99 6.96 -8.28
CA LEU A 79 11.61 5.76 -7.74
C LEU A 79 11.53 5.82 -6.21
N GLY A 80 11.24 4.69 -5.59
CA GLY A 80 11.07 4.64 -4.15
C GLY A 80 11.27 3.24 -3.57
N VAL A 81 11.02 3.16 -2.28
CA VAL A 81 10.93 1.90 -1.54
C VAL A 81 9.60 1.86 -0.78
N SER A 82 9.10 0.68 -0.53
CA SER A 82 7.94 0.51 0.34
C SER A 82 8.11 -0.70 1.25
N ILE A 83 7.50 -0.60 2.42
CA ILE A 83 7.30 -1.71 3.34
C ILE A 83 5.81 -1.79 3.65
N GLY A 84 5.24 -2.98 3.69
CA GLY A 84 3.82 -3.16 3.92
C GLY A 84 3.51 -4.28 4.89
N TYR A 85 2.23 -4.44 5.14
CA TYR A 85 1.65 -5.57 5.86
C TYR A 85 0.36 -5.99 5.17
N ARG A 86 0.20 -7.28 4.96
CA ARG A 86 -1.06 -7.87 4.49
C ARG A 86 -1.38 -9.07 5.34
N GLY A 87 -2.56 -9.11 5.94
CA GLY A 87 -2.90 -10.25 6.80
C GLY A 87 -4.32 -10.24 7.37
N ALA A 88 -4.77 -11.46 7.71
CA ALA A 88 -5.99 -11.75 8.46
C ALA A 88 -5.96 -13.19 8.99
N GLY A 89 -6.74 -13.46 10.04
CA GLY A 89 -7.00 -14.83 10.53
C GLY A 89 -5.76 -15.64 10.92
N GLY A 90 -4.65 -14.98 11.27
CA GLY A 90 -3.40 -15.65 11.63
C GLY A 90 -2.44 -15.85 10.44
N ALA A 91 -2.84 -15.62 9.21
CA ALA A 91 -2.00 -15.58 8.03
C ALA A 91 -1.60 -14.13 7.71
N SER A 92 -0.32 -13.90 7.41
CA SER A 92 0.16 -12.56 7.01
C SER A 92 1.51 -12.64 6.32
N TYR A 93 1.85 -11.56 5.61
CA TYR A 93 3.20 -11.32 5.12
C TYR A 93 3.54 -9.83 5.11
N ILE A 94 4.83 -9.54 5.19
CA ILE A 94 5.41 -8.20 5.14
C ILE A 94 6.18 -8.08 3.82
N PRO A 95 5.67 -7.36 2.81
CA PRO A 95 6.42 -7.05 1.59
C PRO A 95 7.39 -5.89 1.83
N VAL A 96 8.57 -5.97 1.22
CA VAL A 96 9.53 -4.88 1.06
C VAL A 96 9.86 -4.78 -0.43
N HIS A 97 9.55 -3.65 -1.04
CA HIS A 97 9.68 -3.45 -2.49
C HIS A 97 10.54 -2.25 -2.84
N LEU A 98 11.30 -2.36 -3.93
CA LEU A 98 11.63 -1.23 -4.76
C LEU A 98 10.40 -0.88 -5.60
N THR A 99 10.08 0.40 -5.71
CA THR A 99 8.88 0.88 -6.38
C THR A 99 9.21 1.83 -7.51
N PHE A 100 8.48 1.69 -8.60
CA PHE A 100 8.41 2.63 -9.71
C PHE A 100 6.98 3.13 -9.81
N THR A 101 6.78 4.45 -9.78
CA THR A 101 5.46 5.08 -9.97
C THR A 101 5.52 6.02 -11.16
N GLY A 102 4.77 5.74 -12.22
CA GLY A 102 4.64 6.61 -13.39
C GLY A 102 3.34 7.40 -13.34
N TYR A 103 3.42 8.71 -13.53
CA TYR A 103 2.27 9.62 -13.55
C TYR A 103 1.94 9.96 -14.99
N LEU A 104 0.75 9.54 -15.44
CA LEU A 104 0.25 9.82 -16.79
C LEU A 104 -0.24 11.27 -16.90
N ASN A 105 -0.76 11.79 -15.81
CA ASN A 105 -1.19 13.18 -15.59
C ASN A 105 -1.37 13.42 -14.08
N GLU A 106 -1.89 14.57 -13.68
CA GLU A 106 -2.11 14.91 -12.27
C GLU A 106 -3.07 13.96 -11.53
N GLN A 107 -3.94 13.28 -12.27
CA GLN A 107 -4.97 12.42 -11.70
C GLN A 107 -4.60 10.94 -11.74
N PHE A 108 -4.02 10.44 -12.83
CA PHE A 108 -3.78 9.01 -13.03
C PHE A 108 -2.31 8.65 -12.88
N PHE A 109 -2.06 7.62 -12.09
CA PHE A 109 -0.74 7.00 -11.98
C PHE A 109 -0.84 5.47 -11.99
N TYR A 110 0.27 4.85 -12.29
CA TYR A 110 0.47 3.42 -12.09
C TYR A 110 1.72 3.20 -11.24
N ARG A 111 1.72 2.12 -10.47
CA ARG A 111 2.86 1.72 -9.64
C ARG A 111 3.19 0.26 -9.88
N ALA A 112 4.47 -0.04 -9.98
CA ALA A 112 4.99 -1.39 -9.94
C ALA A 112 5.98 -1.50 -8.77
N GLY A 113 5.91 -2.57 -8.02
CA GLY A 113 6.82 -2.89 -6.93
C GLY A 113 7.32 -4.31 -7.03
N ALA A 114 8.60 -4.51 -6.75
CA ALA A 114 9.21 -5.84 -6.71
C ALA A 114 10.25 -5.91 -5.58
N GLY A 115 10.37 -7.08 -4.95
CA GLY A 115 11.30 -7.27 -3.85
C GLY A 115 11.09 -8.56 -3.09
N VAL A 116 11.13 -8.48 -1.77
CA VAL A 116 11.07 -9.64 -0.87
C VAL A 116 9.85 -9.54 0.04
N GLY A 117 9.14 -10.64 0.19
CA GLY A 117 8.07 -10.79 1.16
C GLY A 117 8.47 -11.75 2.28
N PHE A 118 8.11 -11.39 3.49
CA PHE A 118 8.37 -12.17 4.70
C PHE A 118 7.05 -12.70 5.24
N PRO A 119 6.68 -13.96 4.93
CA PRO A 119 5.46 -14.55 5.47
C PRO A 119 5.60 -14.78 6.98
N LYS A 120 4.49 -14.79 7.72
CA LYS A 120 4.47 -15.12 9.15
C LYS A 120 5.07 -16.49 9.44
N SER A 121 4.94 -17.44 8.51
CA SER A 121 5.50 -18.80 8.63
C SER A 121 6.15 -19.16 7.30
N GLY A 122 7.39 -19.68 7.38
CA GLY A 122 8.18 -20.07 6.22
C GLY A 122 9.28 -19.05 5.88
N ASP A 123 9.98 -19.29 4.79
CA ASP A 123 11.09 -18.48 4.34
C ASP A 123 10.63 -17.26 3.53
N ALA A 124 11.49 -16.26 3.50
CA ALA A 124 11.31 -15.11 2.63
C ALA A 124 11.27 -15.56 1.15
N ALA A 125 10.45 -14.86 0.36
CA ALA A 125 10.27 -15.17 -1.05
C ALA A 125 10.08 -13.90 -1.87
N PHE A 126 10.20 -14.03 -3.20
CA PHE A 126 9.92 -12.93 -4.11
C PHE A 126 8.49 -12.41 -3.92
N SER A 127 8.36 -11.09 -3.83
CA SER A 127 7.10 -10.38 -3.68
C SER A 127 6.98 -9.29 -4.73
N TYR A 128 5.75 -9.02 -5.17
CA TYR A 128 5.45 -8.04 -6.20
C TYR A 128 4.11 -7.35 -5.93
N ALA A 129 3.95 -6.16 -6.52
CA ALA A 129 2.69 -5.43 -6.57
C ALA A 129 2.60 -4.64 -7.88
N ILE A 130 1.40 -4.55 -8.45
CA ILE A 130 1.06 -3.65 -9.55
C ILE A 130 -0.22 -2.94 -9.17
N GLU A 131 -0.24 -1.62 -9.26
CA GLU A 131 -1.37 -0.79 -8.85
C GLU A 131 -1.66 0.29 -9.89
N LEU A 132 -2.92 0.65 -10.01
CA LEU A 132 -3.41 1.84 -10.70
C LEU A 132 -4.00 2.77 -9.64
N GLY A 133 -3.76 4.06 -9.76
CA GLY A 133 -4.26 5.05 -8.83
C GLY A 133 -4.93 6.22 -9.53
N TYR A 134 -5.94 6.76 -8.84
CA TYR A 134 -6.65 7.97 -9.24
C TYR A 134 -6.65 8.97 -8.09
N ASN A 135 -5.97 10.11 -8.29
CA ASN A 135 -5.96 11.25 -7.37
C ASN A 135 -7.27 12.02 -7.51
N PHE A 136 -8.04 12.12 -6.45
CA PHE A 136 -9.31 12.87 -6.44
C PHE A 136 -9.28 14.12 -5.54
N SER A 137 -8.16 14.39 -4.88
CA SER A 137 -7.93 15.60 -4.09
C SER A 137 -6.73 16.36 -4.65
N ALA A 138 -6.95 17.63 -4.98
CA ALA A 138 -5.93 18.58 -5.44
C ALA A 138 -5.53 19.54 -4.31
N GLY A 139 -5.39 19.04 -3.09
CA GLY A 139 -4.98 19.85 -1.93
C GLY A 139 -3.52 19.63 -1.55
N THR A 140 -3.14 20.16 -0.40
CA THR A 140 -1.81 19.99 0.20
C THR A 140 -1.48 18.53 0.55
N THR A 141 -2.50 17.68 0.70
CA THR A 141 -2.35 16.23 0.92
C THR A 141 -3.16 15.49 -0.14
N PRO A 142 -2.54 15.13 -1.27
CA PRO A 142 -3.22 14.36 -2.30
C PRO A 142 -3.74 13.02 -1.77
N ILE A 143 -5.00 12.74 -2.05
CA ILE A 143 -5.64 11.46 -1.71
C ILE A 143 -5.95 10.73 -3.00
N ALA A 144 -5.56 9.47 -3.11
CA ALA A 144 -5.84 8.64 -4.26
C ALA A 144 -6.60 7.38 -3.86
N LEU A 145 -7.50 6.93 -4.74
CA LEU A 145 -8.00 5.58 -4.74
C LEU A 145 -7.00 4.71 -5.51
N THR A 146 -6.63 3.57 -4.95
CA THR A 146 -5.75 2.59 -5.59
C THR A 146 -6.48 1.26 -5.77
N ILE A 147 -6.25 0.63 -6.90
CA ILE A 147 -6.65 -0.75 -7.18
C ILE A 147 -5.43 -1.49 -7.74
N GLY A 148 -5.24 -2.75 -7.37
CA GLY A 148 -4.06 -3.45 -7.81
C GLY A 148 -4.12 -4.96 -7.63
N TYR A 149 -2.99 -5.58 -7.91
CA TYR A 149 -2.74 -6.98 -7.72
C TYR A 149 -1.36 -7.16 -7.09
N ALA A 150 -1.29 -7.91 -6.01
CA ALA A 150 -0.06 -8.12 -5.27
C ALA A 150 0.09 -9.57 -4.84
N GLY A 151 1.31 -9.97 -4.52
CA GLY A 151 1.53 -11.32 -4.05
C GLY A 151 2.94 -11.63 -3.58
N ILE A 152 3.07 -12.84 -3.04
CA ILE A 152 4.32 -13.46 -2.66
C ILE A 152 4.39 -14.85 -3.28
N GLN A 153 5.52 -15.19 -3.88
CA GLN A 153 5.68 -16.42 -4.68
C GLN A 153 5.59 -17.69 -3.84
N ARG A 154 6.05 -17.69 -2.59
CA ARG A 154 5.88 -18.79 -1.65
C ARG A 154 4.54 -18.70 -0.92
N GLY A 155 3.85 -19.85 -0.83
CA GLY A 155 2.52 -19.92 -0.24
C GLY A 155 1.39 -19.52 -1.19
N ASP A 156 1.73 -19.14 -2.43
CA ASP A 156 0.74 -18.79 -3.47
C ASP A 156 -0.26 -17.70 -3.01
N VAL A 157 0.17 -16.83 -2.10
CA VAL A 157 -0.67 -15.73 -1.60
C VAL A 157 -0.55 -14.58 -2.57
N ASN A 158 -1.50 -14.52 -3.48
CA ASN A 158 -1.66 -13.40 -4.39
C ASN A 158 -3.13 -12.98 -4.44
N GLY A 159 -3.41 -11.74 -4.77
CA GLY A 159 -4.77 -11.23 -4.75
C GLY A 159 -4.89 -9.77 -5.15
N PHE A 160 -6.13 -9.32 -5.15
CA PHE A 160 -6.49 -7.94 -5.48
C PHE A 160 -6.37 -7.04 -4.26
N THR A 161 -5.91 -5.81 -4.48
CA THR A 161 -5.88 -4.74 -3.48
C THR A 161 -6.81 -3.62 -3.88
N VAL A 162 -7.47 -3.02 -2.89
CA VAL A 162 -8.20 -1.75 -3.03
C VAL A 162 -7.87 -0.92 -1.80
N GLY A 163 -7.44 0.32 -1.99
CA GLY A 163 -7.01 1.16 -0.88
C GLY A 163 -7.12 2.65 -1.15
N LEU A 164 -6.90 3.42 -0.10
CA LEU A 164 -6.71 4.86 -0.15
C LEU A 164 -5.25 5.17 0.14
N GLN A 165 -4.65 5.97 -0.73
CA GLN A 165 -3.28 6.44 -0.58
C GLN A 165 -3.29 7.92 -0.23
N PHE A 166 -2.47 8.27 0.75
CA PHE A 166 -2.16 9.63 1.17
C PHE A 166 -0.70 9.92 0.80
N GLN A 167 -0.44 11.10 0.26
CA GLN A 167 0.91 11.57 -0.08
C GLN A 167 1.25 12.79 0.78
N PHE A 168 2.50 12.82 1.27
CA PHE A 168 3.02 13.87 2.12
C PHE A 168 4.28 14.47 1.51
#